data_4d165dc060b3a2545f63012917ea3021
#
_entry.id   4d165dc060b3a2545f63012917ea3021
#
_cell.length_a   1.000
_cell.length_b   1.000
_cell.length_c   1.000
_cell.angle_alpha   90.00
_cell.angle_beta   90.00
_cell.angle_gamma   90.00
#
_symmetry.space_group_name_H-M   'P 1'
#
loop_
_entity.id
_entity.type
_entity.pdbx_description
1 polymer ?
#
loop_
_entity_poly.entity_id
_entity_poly.type
_entity_poly.pdbx_seq_one_letter_code
_entity_poly.pdbx_strand_id
1 'polypeptide(L)'
;MSDGILDTVETAGDAAAADSATGDGKPRIVRPRGWAKTVTDVLSPAHFVIALPPVIGWHATQPSLTGLAWGLFCAGLAGGVPYGFVIHAVLRRRVSDIHIRTRQERYVPILVALGAMGLCLAALVLGSAPRALTALLASLLATILVGGVITLRWQISGHAAAAAGSLGICALCFGPWLLVLSPLVVLICAARLVLRDHTAGQLVAGVALGGVLSPLVMIAVR
;
A
#
# COMPACT_ATOMS: atom_id res chain seq x y z
N MET A 1 51.72 -33.04 -3.98
CA MET A 1 50.50 -32.40 -4.53
C MET A 1 49.29 -32.76 -3.67
N SER A 2 49.37 -32.55 -2.30
CA SER A 2 48.29 -32.91 -1.38
C SER A 2 48.07 -31.87 -0.25
N ASP A 3 48.77 -30.73 -0.26
CA ASP A 3 48.71 -29.76 0.85
C ASP A 3 47.77 -28.58 0.64
N GLY A 4 47.08 -28.48 -0.50
CA GLY A 4 46.19 -27.36 -0.82
C GLY A 4 44.71 -27.55 -0.48
N ILE A 5 44.27 -28.75 -0.04
CA ILE A 5 42.85 -29.05 0.22
C ILE A 5 42.49 -28.90 1.69
N LEU A 6 43.48 -29.03 2.61
CA LEU A 6 43.22 -28.93 4.04
C LEU A 6 43.07 -27.47 4.53
N ASP A 7 43.74 -26.50 3.91
CA ASP A 7 43.65 -25.09 4.30
C ASP A 7 42.29 -24.46 3.95
N THR A 8 41.57 -24.95 2.92
CA THR A 8 40.25 -24.42 2.55
C THR A 8 39.12 -24.93 3.42
N VAL A 9 39.31 -26.05 4.13
CA VAL A 9 38.29 -26.60 5.05
C VAL A 9 38.39 -25.93 6.42
N GLU A 10 39.59 -25.57 6.85
CA GLU A 10 39.82 -24.94 8.16
C GLU A 10 39.31 -23.49 8.17
N THR A 11 39.47 -22.73 7.08
CA THR A 11 38.95 -21.36 6.97
C THR A 11 37.42 -21.27 6.90
N ALA A 12 36.75 -22.34 6.40
CA ALA A 12 35.28 -22.41 6.40
C ALA A 12 34.71 -22.76 7.78
N GLY A 13 35.46 -23.52 8.59
CA GLY A 13 35.08 -23.85 9.96
C GLY A 13 35.18 -22.67 10.92
N ASP A 14 36.21 -21.85 10.77
CA ASP A 14 36.42 -20.64 11.62
C ASP A 14 35.42 -19.51 11.28
N ALA A 15 34.99 -19.38 10.04
CA ALA A 15 33.92 -18.43 9.68
C ALA A 15 32.54 -18.83 10.25
N ALA A 16 32.29 -20.13 10.41
CA ALA A 16 31.06 -20.65 11.02
C ALA A 16 31.06 -20.53 12.56
N ALA A 17 32.28 -20.61 13.19
CA ALA A 17 32.44 -20.51 14.63
C ALA A 17 32.42 -19.05 15.13
N ALA A 18 32.84 -18.09 14.32
CA ALA A 18 32.83 -16.67 14.66
C ALA A 18 31.41 -16.06 14.68
N ASP A 19 30.42 -16.68 14.02
CA ASP A 19 29.03 -16.22 13.98
C ASP A 19 28.18 -16.74 15.18
N SER A 20 28.74 -17.61 16.03
CA SER A 20 28.03 -18.17 17.19
C SER A 20 28.22 -17.41 18.52
N ALA A 21 29.00 -16.34 18.55
CA ALA A 21 29.46 -15.67 19.77
C ALA A 21 28.74 -14.37 20.13
N THR A 22 27.58 -14.06 19.54
CA THR A 22 26.73 -12.95 20.02
C THR A 22 25.49 -13.53 20.70
N GLY A 23 25.54 -13.55 22.03
CA GLY A 23 24.61 -14.22 22.93
C GLY A 23 23.22 -13.61 23.04
N ASP A 24 22.41 -13.72 22.00
CA ASP A 24 20.97 -13.63 22.11
C ASP A 24 20.37 -14.69 21.18
N GLY A 25 20.12 -15.89 21.73
CA GLY A 25 19.68 -17.10 21.04
C GLY A 25 18.36 -17.03 20.24
N LYS A 26 18.03 -15.87 19.69
CA LYS A 26 16.96 -15.70 18.72
C LYS A 26 17.54 -15.83 17.32
N PRO A 27 17.03 -16.75 16.49
CA PRO A 27 17.45 -16.85 15.10
C PRO A 27 17.30 -15.49 14.44
N ARG A 28 18.42 -14.92 13.99
CA ARG A 28 18.42 -13.68 13.20
C ARG A 28 17.69 -13.96 11.91
N ILE A 29 16.39 -13.62 11.86
CA ILE A 29 15.59 -13.76 10.65
C ILE A 29 16.19 -12.78 9.65
N VAL A 30 17.08 -13.28 8.78
CA VAL A 30 17.55 -12.53 7.60
C VAL A 30 16.32 -12.35 6.71
N ARG A 31 15.67 -11.21 6.83
CA ARG A 31 14.55 -10.88 5.94
C ARG A 31 15.12 -10.68 4.54
N PRO A 32 14.62 -11.37 3.53
CA PRO A 32 15.10 -11.19 2.17
C PRO A 32 14.91 -9.72 1.77
N ARG A 33 16.00 -8.98 1.72
CA ARG A 33 16.07 -7.64 1.13
C ARG A 33 16.20 -7.89 -0.37
N GLY A 34 15.13 -7.86 -1.11
CA GLY A 34 15.18 -8.15 -2.52
C GLY A 34 13.91 -7.66 -3.21
N TRP A 35 13.55 -8.30 -4.29
CA TRP A 35 12.41 -7.97 -5.13
C TRP A 35 11.11 -7.73 -4.33
N ALA A 36 10.86 -8.53 -3.27
CA ALA A 36 9.65 -8.41 -2.47
C ALA A 36 9.55 -7.06 -1.74
N LYS A 37 10.68 -6.53 -1.23
CA LYS A 37 10.72 -5.19 -0.64
C LYS A 37 10.51 -4.12 -1.72
N THR A 38 11.21 -4.22 -2.84
CA THR A 38 11.05 -3.27 -3.95
C THR A 38 9.63 -3.23 -4.46
N VAL A 39 8.98 -4.39 -4.68
CA VAL A 39 7.57 -4.46 -5.09
C VAL A 39 6.65 -3.80 -4.07
N THR A 40 6.85 -4.06 -2.78
CA THR A 40 6.04 -3.46 -1.71
C THR A 40 6.23 -1.94 -1.61
N ASP A 41 7.46 -1.46 -1.79
CA ASP A 41 7.76 -0.03 -1.74
C ASP A 41 7.18 0.70 -2.96
N VAL A 42 7.37 0.18 -4.17
CA VAL A 42 6.90 0.79 -5.42
C VAL A 42 5.37 0.74 -5.53
N LEU A 43 4.76 -0.38 -5.17
CA LEU A 43 3.31 -0.59 -5.23
C LEU A 43 2.66 -0.35 -3.85
N SER A 44 3.13 0.68 -3.14
CA SER A 44 2.56 1.09 -1.85
C SER A 44 1.16 1.70 -2.02
N PRO A 45 0.23 1.50 -1.07
CA PRO A 45 -1.08 2.14 -1.06
C PRO A 45 -1.04 3.65 -1.28
N ALA A 46 -0.04 4.33 -0.73
CA ALA A 46 0.13 5.78 -0.88
C ALA A 46 0.32 6.19 -2.35
N HIS A 47 1.06 5.40 -3.13
CA HIS A 47 1.28 5.70 -4.55
C HIS A 47 0.00 5.60 -5.37
N PHE A 48 -0.88 4.65 -5.07
CA PHE A 48 -2.20 4.56 -5.72
C PHE A 48 -3.08 5.77 -5.38
N VAL A 49 -3.11 6.19 -4.10
CA VAL A 49 -3.89 7.36 -3.65
C VAL A 49 -3.37 8.65 -4.25
N ILE A 50 -2.07 8.76 -4.51
CA ILE A 50 -1.45 9.93 -5.14
C ILE A 50 -1.61 9.91 -6.66
N ALA A 51 -1.44 8.75 -7.31
CA ALA A 51 -1.40 8.68 -8.77
C ALA A 51 -2.77 8.62 -9.45
N LEU A 52 -3.76 7.93 -8.84
CA LEU A 52 -5.07 7.75 -9.49
C LEU A 52 -5.88 9.04 -9.66
N PRO A 53 -5.97 9.96 -8.67
CA PRO A 53 -6.80 11.13 -8.82
C PRO A 53 -6.42 12.02 -10.02
N PRO A 54 -5.14 12.38 -10.27
CA PRO A 54 -4.78 13.17 -11.45
C PRO A 54 -5.13 12.46 -12.75
N VAL A 55 -4.89 11.14 -12.85
CA VAL A 55 -5.14 10.35 -14.05
C VAL A 55 -6.64 10.24 -14.34
N ILE A 56 -7.45 9.90 -13.33
CA ILE A 56 -8.91 9.78 -13.49
C ILE A 56 -9.56 11.16 -13.71
N GLY A 57 -9.10 12.19 -12.99
CA GLY A 57 -9.59 13.53 -13.16
C GLY A 57 -9.33 14.08 -14.57
N TRP A 58 -8.12 13.90 -15.08
CA TRP A 58 -7.76 14.24 -16.46
C TRP A 58 -8.66 13.51 -17.47
N HIS A 59 -8.75 12.18 -17.33
CA HIS A 59 -9.56 11.35 -18.23
C HIS A 59 -11.04 11.77 -18.26
N ALA A 60 -11.60 12.13 -17.10
CA ALA A 60 -13.01 12.45 -16.96
C ALA A 60 -13.40 13.82 -17.55
N THR A 61 -12.44 14.72 -17.81
CA THR A 61 -12.72 16.10 -18.21
C THR A 61 -12.05 16.54 -19.51
N GLN A 62 -11.41 15.62 -20.24
CA GLN A 62 -10.73 15.96 -21.49
C GLN A 62 -11.63 16.73 -22.45
N PRO A 63 -11.10 17.74 -23.14
CA PRO A 63 -9.72 18.26 -23.10
C PRO A 63 -9.46 19.29 -21.97
N SER A 64 -10.41 19.53 -21.06
CA SER A 64 -10.26 20.50 -19.97
C SER A 64 -9.25 20.04 -18.91
N LEU A 65 -8.41 20.95 -18.43
CA LEU A 65 -7.48 20.73 -17.33
C LEU A 65 -8.14 20.74 -15.94
N THR A 66 -9.43 21.03 -15.84
CA THR A 66 -10.14 21.17 -14.56
C THR A 66 -10.05 19.89 -13.72
N GLY A 67 -10.28 18.74 -14.34
CA GLY A 67 -10.17 17.45 -13.61
C GLY A 67 -8.74 17.12 -13.19
N LEU A 68 -7.74 17.50 -13.99
CA LEU A 68 -6.34 17.36 -13.60
C LEU A 68 -6.02 18.21 -12.36
N ALA A 69 -6.48 19.47 -12.34
CA ALA A 69 -6.28 20.38 -11.20
C ALA A 69 -6.92 19.83 -9.91
N TRP A 70 -8.18 19.39 -9.99
CA TRP A 70 -8.85 18.72 -8.86
C TRP A 70 -8.16 17.42 -8.46
N GLY A 71 -7.67 16.65 -9.43
CA GLY A 71 -6.92 15.42 -9.18
C GLY A 71 -5.60 15.66 -8.45
N LEU A 72 -4.84 16.69 -8.84
CA LEU A 72 -3.62 17.11 -8.15
C LEU A 72 -3.91 17.61 -6.73
N PHE A 73 -5.01 18.36 -6.54
CA PHE A 73 -5.47 18.75 -5.21
C PHE A 73 -5.76 17.52 -4.33
N CYS A 74 -6.48 16.51 -4.86
CA CYS A 74 -6.75 15.27 -4.17
C CYS A 74 -5.44 14.50 -3.84
N ALA A 75 -4.52 14.40 -4.80
CA ALA A 75 -3.23 13.76 -4.61
C ALA A 75 -2.43 14.41 -3.46
N GLY A 76 -2.44 15.74 -3.38
CA GLY A 76 -1.78 16.48 -2.31
C GLY A 76 -2.47 16.30 -0.96
N LEU A 77 -3.77 16.52 -0.89
CA LEU A 77 -4.49 16.53 0.39
C LEU A 77 -4.78 15.11 0.88
N ALA A 78 -5.37 14.25 0.06
CA ALA A 78 -5.78 12.90 0.49
C ALA A 78 -4.63 11.89 0.48
N GLY A 79 -3.61 12.09 -0.35
CA GLY A 79 -2.43 11.23 -0.44
C GLY A 79 -1.20 11.82 0.24
N GLY A 80 -0.81 13.03 -0.16
CA GLY A 80 0.43 13.68 0.28
C GLY A 80 0.46 13.99 1.77
N VAL A 81 -0.64 14.51 2.34
CA VAL A 81 -0.72 14.85 3.77
C VAL A 81 -0.56 13.61 4.66
N PRO A 82 -1.32 12.51 4.49
CA PRO A 82 -1.14 11.32 5.30
C PRO A 82 0.24 10.66 5.12
N TYR A 83 0.73 10.61 3.88
CA TYR A 83 2.05 10.03 3.59
C TYR A 83 3.18 10.87 4.21
N GLY A 84 3.11 12.18 4.09
CA GLY A 84 4.05 13.11 4.72
C GLY A 84 4.02 13.01 6.26
N PHE A 85 2.82 12.82 6.85
CA PHE A 85 2.68 12.56 8.27
C PHE A 85 3.42 11.28 8.71
N VAL A 86 3.27 10.19 7.97
CA VAL A 86 3.96 8.93 8.25
C VAL A 86 5.47 9.10 8.13
N ILE A 87 5.96 9.74 7.06
CA ILE A 87 7.39 10.03 6.89
C ILE A 87 7.91 10.86 8.08
N HIS A 88 7.20 11.92 8.45
CA HIS A 88 7.57 12.75 9.59
C HIS A 88 7.62 11.96 10.90
N ALA A 89 6.62 11.08 11.13
CA ALA A 89 6.56 10.24 12.32
C ALA A 89 7.73 9.24 12.38
N VAL A 90 8.13 8.67 11.24
CA VAL A 90 9.31 7.79 11.13
C VAL A 90 10.60 8.57 11.40
N LEU A 91 10.78 9.75 10.80
CA LEU A 91 11.95 10.61 11.03
C LEU A 91 12.06 11.04 12.50
N ARG A 92 10.94 11.24 13.17
CA ARG A 92 10.86 11.52 14.62
C ARG A 92 10.93 10.27 15.50
N ARG A 93 11.16 9.08 14.92
CA ARG A 93 11.21 7.79 15.63
C ARG A 93 9.94 7.46 16.44
N ARG A 94 8.80 8.04 16.07
CA ARG A 94 7.49 7.76 16.68
C ARG A 94 6.81 6.53 16.08
N VAL A 95 7.23 6.14 14.88
CA VAL A 95 6.78 4.96 14.14
C VAL A 95 8.01 4.20 13.67
N SER A 96 7.96 2.90 13.75
CA SER A 96 9.12 2.02 13.49
C SER A 96 9.50 1.90 12.01
N ASP A 97 8.53 1.98 11.10
CA ASP A 97 8.72 1.82 9.65
C ASP A 97 7.58 2.51 8.88
N ILE A 98 7.86 2.99 7.66
CA ILE A 98 6.87 3.60 6.74
C ILE A 98 5.69 2.66 6.48
N HIS A 99 5.91 1.34 6.43
CA HIS A 99 4.86 0.34 6.23
C HIS A 99 4.10 -0.04 7.50
N ILE A 100 4.40 0.59 8.63
CA ILE A 100 3.75 0.48 9.93
C ILE A 100 3.34 -0.97 10.24
N ARG A 101 4.31 -1.80 10.62
CA ARG A 101 4.09 -3.23 10.85
C ARG A 101 3.33 -3.51 12.14
N THR A 102 3.54 -2.66 13.15
CA THR A 102 2.88 -2.77 14.45
C THR A 102 1.46 -2.24 14.37
N ARG A 103 0.47 -3.04 14.79
CA ARG A 103 -0.96 -2.70 14.72
C ARG A 103 -1.30 -1.40 15.46
N GLN A 104 -0.72 -1.20 16.64
CA GLN A 104 -0.99 -0.03 17.48
C GLN A 104 -0.51 1.28 16.83
N GLU A 105 0.61 1.23 16.10
CA GLU A 105 1.15 2.39 15.39
C GLU A 105 0.29 2.84 14.21
N ARG A 106 -0.68 2.02 13.74
CA ARG A 106 -1.54 2.33 12.59
C ARG A 106 -2.71 3.24 12.91
N TYR A 107 -3.14 3.34 14.17
CA TYR A 107 -4.37 4.07 14.52
C TYR A 107 -4.27 5.56 14.15
N VAL A 108 -3.20 6.23 14.54
CA VAL A 108 -3.03 7.66 14.27
C VAL A 108 -2.89 7.94 12.77
N PRO A 109 -2.03 7.24 12.00
CA PRO A 109 -1.99 7.38 10.54
C PRO A 109 -3.32 7.13 9.84
N ILE A 110 -4.10 6.14 10.26
CA ILE A 110 -5.44 5.88 9.71
C ILE A 110 -6.38 7.05 10.00
N LEU A 111 -6.39 7.59 11.21
CA LEU A 111 -7.22 8.75 11.56
C LEU A 111 -6.83 9.99 10.77
N VAL A 112 -5.53 10.24 10.58
CA VAL A 112 -5.04 11.33 9.73
C VAL A 112 -5.49 11.15 8.29
N ALA A 113 -5.39 9.93 7.75
CA ALA A 113 -5.84 9.62 6.40
C ALA A 113 -7.36 9.79 6.25
N LEU A 114 -8.16 9.30 7.19
CA LEU A 114 -9.62 9.48 7.20
C LEU A 114 -10.01 10.96 7.26
N GLY A 115 -9.36 11.74 8.12
CA GLY A 115 -9.60 13.18 8.25
C GLY A 115 -9.24 13.94 6.98
N ALA A 116 -8.05 13.68 6.41
CA ALA A 116 -7.60 14.33 5.17
C ALA A 116 -8.49 13.94 3.97
N MET A 117 -8.87 12.68 3.85
CA MET A 117 -9.77 12.20 2.80
C MET A 117 -11.19 12.75 2.96
N GLY A 118 -11.70 12.79 4.19
CA GLY A 118 -13.02 13.38 4.49
C GLY A 118 -13.07 14.85 4.14
N LEU A 119 -12.05 15.64 4.52
CA LEU A 119 -11.93 17.05 4.16
C LEU A 119 -11.81 17.23 2.65
N CYS A 120 -11.03 16.40 1.98
CA CYS A 120 -10.89 16.41 0.53
C CYS A 120 -12.23 16.10 -0.16
N LEU A 121 -12.96 15.09 0.32
CA LEU A 121 -14.28 14.73 -0.21
C LEU A 121 -15.28 15.90 -0.05
N ALA A 122 -15.31 16.54 1.12
CA ALA A 122 -16.13 17.73 1.33
C ALA A 122 -15.76 18.85 0.36
N ALA A 123 -14.47 19.12 0.14
CA ALA A 123 -14.01 20.13 -0.82
C ALA A 123 -14.42 19.80 -2.27
N LEU A 124 -14.36 18.52 -2.67
CA LEU A 124 -14.81 18.08 -4.00
C LEU A 124 -16.32 18.33 -4.20
N VAL A 125 -17.13 17.98 -3.19
CA VAL A 125 -18.59 18.14 -3.25
C VAL A 125 -18.96 19.63 -3.28
N LEU A 126 -18.42 20.43 -2.37
CA LEU A 126 -18.70 21.87 -2.28
C LEU A 126 -18.17 22.65 -3.49
N GLY A 127 -17.03 22.24 -4.03
CA GLY A 127 -16.42 22.85 -5.21
C GLY A 127 -16.98 22.35 -6.54
N SER A 128 -18.01 21.50 -6.53
CA SER A 128 -18.62 20.93 -7.75
C SER A 128 -17.58 20.26 -8.65
N ALA A 129 -16.63 19.54 -8.05
CA ALA A 129 -15.59 18.81 -8.76
C ALA A 129 -16.18 17.69 -9.64
N PRO A 130 -15.43 17.17 -10.63
CA PRO A 130 -15.89 16.07 -11.48
C PRO A 130 -16.35 14.87 -10.65
N ARG A 131 -17.55 14.35 -10.94
CA ARG A 131 -18.15 13.20 -10.21
C ARG A 131 -17.23 11.99 -10.13
N ALA A 132 -16.44 11.74 -11.17
CA ALA A 132 -15.48 10.64 -11.17
C ALA A 132 -14.45 10.76 -10.02
N LEU A 133 -13.99 11.97 -9.68
CA LEU A 133 -13.09 12.21 -8.55
C LEU A 133 -13.79 12.05 -7.20
N THR A 134 -15.02 12.55 -7.09
CA THR A 134 -15.84 12.38 -5.88
C THR A 134 -16.10 10.88 -5.62
N ALA A 135 -16.45 10.12 -6.67
CA ALA A 135 -16.67 8.68 -6.59
C ALA A 135 -15.38 7.91 -6.25
N LEU A 136 -14.25 8.28 -6.88
CA LEU A 136 -12.94 7.72 -6.55
C LEU A 136 -12.61 7.92 -5.07
N LEU A 137 -12.72 9.17 -4.59
CA LEU A 137 -12.34 9.47 -3.20
C LEU A 137 -13.29 8.83 -2.19
N ALA A 138 -14.60 8.78 -2.48
CA ALA A 138 -15.57 8.05 -1.68
C ALA A 138 -15.23 6.54 -1.61
N SER A 139 -14.80 5.94 -2.73
CA SER A 139 -14.38 4.53 -2.79
C SER A 139 -13.14 4.26 -1.93
N LEU A 140 -12.14 5.14 -2.01
CA LEU A 140 -10.92 5.03 -1.20
C LEU A 140 -11.23 5.22 0.29
N LEU A 141 -12.05 6.21 0.62
CA LEU A 141 -12.46 6.50 2.00
C LEU A 141 -13.25 5.33 2.60
N ALA A 142 -14.22 4.78 1.86
CA ALA A 142 -14.99 3.61 2.30
C ALA A 142 -14.09 2.39 2.54
N THR A 143 -13.14 2.15 1.64
CA THR A 143 -12.20 1.03 1.75
C THR A 143 -11.29 1.17 2.95
N ILE A 144 -10.75 2.36 3.21
CA ILE A 144 -9.91 2.62 4.38
C ILE A 144 -10.70 2.56 5.69
N LEU A 145 -11.94 3.05 5.68
CA LEU A 145 -12.84 3.01 6.85
C LEU A 145 -13.18 1.56 7.22
N VAL A 146 -13.69 0.78 6.27
CA VAL A 146 -14.04 -0.63 6.50
C VAL A 146 -12.81 -1.45 6.84
N GLY A 147 -11.71 -1.27 6.10
CA GLY A 147 -10.43 -1.93 6.38
C GLY A 147 -9.86 -1.56 7.75
N GLY A 148 -10.01 -0.29 8.17
CA GLY A 148 -9.64 0.19 9.49
C GLY A 148 -10.45 -0.48 10.59
N VAL A 149 -11.78 -0.55 10.46
CA VAL A 149 -12.67 -1.25 11.41
C VAL A 149 -12.31 -2.73 11.52
N ILE A 150 -12.09 -3.42 10.40
CA ILE A 150 -11.68 -4.84 10.42
C ILE A 150 -10.33 -4.97 11.14
N THR A 151 -9.39 -4.05 10.89
CA THR A 151 -8.05 -4.05 11.49
C THR A 151 -8.08 -3.92 13.02
N LEU A 152 -9.15 -3.40 13.60
CA LEU A 152 -9.31 -3.39 15.08
C LEU A 152 -9.29 -4.80 15.69
N ARG A 153 -9.70 -5.83 14.95
CA ARG A 153 -9.73 -7.22 15.41
C ARG A 153 -8.80 -8.14 14.60
N TRP A 154 -8.72 -7.94 13.28
CA TRP A 154 -7.96 -8.78 12.38
C TRP A 154 -7.24 -7.96 11.32
N GLN A 155 -5.91 -8.00 11.31
CA GLN A 155 -5.07 -7.16 10.48
C GLN A 155 -5.07 -7.62 9.02
N ILE A 156 -5.97 -7.08 8.19
CA ILE A 156 -5.99 -7.33 6.74
C ILE A 156 -4.88 -6.56 6.01
N SER A 157 -4.57 -6.97 4.79
CA SER A 157 -3.52 -6.34 3.98
C SER A 157 -4.02 -5.10 3.24
N GLY A 158 -3.57 -3.92 3.67
CA GLY A 158 -3.85 -2.67 2.98
C GLY A 158 -3.23 -2.59 1.58
N HIS A 159 -2.06 -3.22 1.35
CA HIS A 159 -1.45 -3.31 0.01
C HIS A 159 -2.31 -4.11 -0.97
N ALA A 160 -2.81 -5.27 -0.53
CA ALA A 160 -3.70 -6.10 -1.34
C ALA A 160 -5.01 -5.39 -1.65
N ALA A 161 -5.61 -4.71 -0.66
CA ALA A 161 -6.83 -3.93 -0.83
C ALA A 161 -6.63 -2.75 -1.79
N ALA A 162 -5.56 -1.97 -1.62
CA ALA A 162 -5.26 -0.85 -2.50
C ALA A 162 -5.01 -1.30 -3.95
N ALA A 163 -4.22 -2.34 -4.15
CA ALA A 163 -3.92 -2.84 -5.50
C ALA A 163 -5.17 -3.38 -6.21
N ALA A 164 -5.95 -4.23 -5.54
CA ALA A 164 -7.18 -4.80 -6.12
C ALA A 164 -8.25 -3.71 -6.37
N GLY A 165 -8.44 -2.79 -5.41
CA GLY A 165 -9.37 -1.67 -5.55
C GLY A 165 -8.99 -0.72 -6.69
N SER A 166 -7.71 -0.37 -6.79
CA SER A 166 -7.18 0.47 -7.87
C SER A 166 -7.38 -0.17 -9.23
N LEU A 167 -7.09 -1.48 -9.34
CA LEU A 167 -7.30 -2.22 -10.58
C LEU A 167 -8.79 -2.24 -10.99
N GLY A 168 -9.69 -2.51 -10.05
CA GLY A 168 -11.14 -2.49 -10.31
C GLY A 168 -11.64 -1.11 -10.73
N ILE A 169 -11.21 -0.04 -10.07
CA ILE A 169 -11.54 1.34 -10.43
C ILE A 169 -10.98 1.69 -11.82
N CYS A 170 -9.73 1.33 -12.11
CA CYS A 170 -9.14 1.55 -13.44
C CYS A 170 -9.91 0.79 -14.53
N ALA A 171 -10.30 -0.45 -14.28
CA ALA A 171 -11.11 -1.23 -15.23
C ALA A 171 -12.48 -0.59 -15.50
N LEU A 172 -13.11 0.04 -14.51
CA LEU A 172 -14.35 0.79 -14.66
C LEU A 172 -14.17 2.11 -15.44
N CYS A 173 -13.04 2.80 -15.27
CA CYS A 173 -12.80 4.10 -15.89
C CYS A 173 -12.26 4.00 -17.32
N PHE A 174 -11.35 3.05 -17.57
CA PHE A 174 -10.60 2.96 -18.82
C PHE A 174 -10.93 1.72 -19.65
N GLY A 175 -11.72 0.79 -19.09
CA GLY A 175 -12.14 -0.42 -19.76
C GLY A 175 -11.64 -1.71 -19.11
N PRO A 176 -12.42 -2.81 -19.27
CA PRO A 176 -12.14 -4.08 -18.58
C PRO A 176 -10.85 -4.77 -19.05
N TRP A 177 -10.27 -4.36 -20.16
CA TRP A 177 -8.99 -4.87 -20.64
C TRP A 177 -7.85 -4.66 -19.63
N LEU A 178 -7.96 -3.65 -18.74
CA LEU A 178 -7.00 -3.41 -17.67
C LEU A 178 -6.93 -4.55 -16.64
N LEU A 179 -7.92 -5.45 -16.60
CA LEU A 179 -7.85 -6.64 -15.76
C LEU A 179 -6.70 -7.59 -16.15
N VAL A 180 -6.10 -7.42 -17.33
CA VAL A 180 -4.83 -8.08 -17.70
C VAL A 180 -3.69 -7.77 -16.71
N LEU A 181 -3.79 -6.68 -15.94
CA LEU A 181 -2.83 -6.30 -14.91
C LEU A 181 -3.07 -7.01 -13.56
N SER A 182 -4.07 -7.90 -13.46
CA SER A 182 -4.31 -8.71 -12.24
C SER A 182 -3.08 -9.48 -11.72
N PRO A 183 -2.11 -9.93 -12.55
CA PRO A 183 -0.86 -10.51 -12.04
C PRO A 183 -0.07 -9.58 -11.13
N LEU A 184 -0.21 -8.24 -11.23
CA LEU A 184 0.43 -7.30 -10.31
C LEU A 184 -0.16 -7.41 -8.90
N VAL A 185 -1.47 -7.66 -8.76
CA VAL A 185 -2.11 -7.90 -7.47
C VAL A 185 -1.57 -9.19 -6.85
N VAL A 186 -1.41 -10.25 -7.66
CA VAL A 186 -0.80 -11.50 -7.21
C VAL A 186 0.66 -11.27 -6.79
N LEU A 187 1.43 -10.50 -7.56
CA LEU A 187 2.82 -10.17 -7.25
C LEU A 187 2.95 -9.43 -5.91
N ILE A 188 2.05 -8.45 -5.64
CA ILE A 188 2.01 -7.76 -4.35
C ILE A 188 1.68 -8.75 -3.23
N CYS A 189 0.69 -9.62 -3.40
CA CYS A 189 0.34 -10.64 -2.41
C CYS A 189 1.53 -11.58 -2.13
N ALA A 190 2.20 -12.06 -3.17
CA ALA A 190 3.40 -12.89 -3.05
C ALA A 190 4.53 -12.16 -2.29
N ALA A 191 4.77 -10.89 -2.61
CA ALA A 191 5.76 -10.08 -1.90
C ALA A 191 5.44 -9.96 -0.40
N ARG A 192 4.17 -9.75 -0.04
CA ARG A 192 3.72 -9.64 1.36
C ARG A 192 3.83 -10.98 2.12
N LEU A 193 3.64 -12.12 1.42
CA LEU A 193 3.88 -13.46 1.99
C LEU A 193 5.37 -13.70 2.24
N VAL A 194 6.23 -13.41 1.25
CA VAL A 194 7.69 -13.57 1.37
C VAL A 194 8.25 -12.72 2.51
N LEU A 195 7.76 -11.50 2.69
CA LEU A 195 8.15 -10.62 3.79
C LEU A 195 7.55 -11.05 5.14
N ARG A 196 6.67 -12.06 5.17
CA ARG A 196 5.94 -12.54 6.36
C ARG A 196 5.19 -11.43 7.09
N ASP A 197 4.73 -10.43 6.36
CA ASP A 197 3.98 -9.31 6.94
C ASP A 197 2.48 -9.63 7.08
N HIS A 198 1.97 -10.59 6.27
CA HIS A 198 0.57 -11.03 6.29
C HIS A 198 0.46 -12.53 6.01
N THR A 199 -0.64 -13.13 6.51
CA THR A 199 -1.05 -14.49 6.15
C THR A 199 -1.84 -14.49 4.84
N ALA A 200 -1.97 -15.66 4.20
CA ALA A 200 -2.76 -15.81 2.98
C ALA A 200 -4.23 -15.33 3.17
N GLY A 201 -4.86 -15.66 4.32
CA GLY A 201 -6.22 -15.21 4.63
C GLY A 201 -6.35 -13.69 4.72
N GLN A 202 -5.36 -13.00 5.32
CA GLN A 202 -5.32 -11.53 5.39
C GLN A 202 -5.16 -10.86 4.03
N LEU A 203 -4.46 -11.51 3.12
CA LEU A 203 -4.29 -11.04 1.73
C LEU A 203 -5.57 -11.23 0.94
N VAL A 204 -6.18 -12.42 1.00
CA VAL A 204 -7.46 -12.71 0.34
C VAL A 204 -8.55 -11.74 0.81
N ALA A 205 -8.66 -11.52 2.11
CA ALA A 205 -9.60 -10.54 2.67
C ALA A 205 -9.30 -9.11 2.18
N GLY A 206 -8.03 -8.72 2.06
CA GLY A 206 -7.64 -7.44 1.49
C GLY A 206 -8.04 -7.31 0.02
N VAL A 207 -7.75 -8.34 -0.80
CA VAL A 207 -8.14 -8.37 -2.22
C VAL A 207 -9.66 -8.30 -2.37
N ALA A 208 -10.41 -9.07 -1.58
CA ALA A 208 -11.88 -9.07 -1.61
C ALA A 208 -12.44 -7.70 -1.20
N LEU A 209 -11.93 -7.11 -0.11
CA LEU A 209 -12.35 -5.79 0.33
C LEU A 209 -12.11 -4.74 -0.75
N GLY A 210 -10.89 -4.62 -1.25
CA GLY A 210 -10.56 -3.61 -2.26
C GLY A 210 -11.22 -3.88 -3.60
N GLY A 211 -11.12 -5.11 -4.09
CA GLY A 211 -11.61 -5.50 -5.42
C GLY A 211 -13.14 -5.50 -5.56
N VAL A 212 -13.88 -5.59 -4.44
CA VAL A 212 -15.35 -5.54 -4.45
C VAL A 212 -15.87 -4.19 -4.00
N LEU A 213 -15.46 -3.73 -2.80
CA LEU A 213 -16.02 -2.50 -2.20
C LEU A 213 -15.69 -1.26 -3.02
N SER A 214 -14.43 -1.11 -3.47
CA SER A 214 -14.03 0.09 -4.19
C SER A 214 -14.79 0.26 -5.52
N PRO A 215 -14.90 -0.75 -6.40
CA PRO A 215 -15.71 -0.66 -7.61
C PRO A 215 -17.20 -0.44 -7.33
N LEU A 216 -17.75 -1.10 -6.32
CA LEU A 216 -19.18 -0.93 -5.96
C LEU A 216 -19.50 0.51 -5.53
N VAL A 217 -18.67 1.10 -4.65
CA VAL A 217 -18.85 2.50 -4.24
C VAL A 217 -18.64 3.44 -5.42
N MET A 218 -17.64 3.15 -6.28
CA MET A 218 -17.40 3.93 -7.50
C MET A 218 -18.63 3.96 -8.42
N ILE A 219 -19.31 2.82 -8.62
CA ILE A 219 -20.53 2.72 -9.42
C ILE A 219 -21.69 3.46 -8.74
N ALA A 220 -21.83 3.32 -7.43
CA ALA A 220 -22.94 3.93 -6.69
C ALA A 220 -22.90 5.46 -6.61
N VAL A 221 -21.69 6.04 -6.64
CA VAL A 221 -21.49 7.50 -6.51
C VAL A 221 -21.31 8.21 -7.85
N ARG A 222 -20.85 7.49 -8.89
CA ARG A 222 -20.62 8.03 -10.24
C ARG A 222 -21.94 8.31 -10.99
#